data_8c14c5511ad59ee732f812fed0779a13
#
_entry.id   8c14c5511ad59ee732f812fed0779a13
#
_cell.length_a   1.000
_cell.length_b   1.000
_cell.length_c   1.000
_cell.angle_alpha   90.00
_cell.angle_beta   90.00
_cell.angle_gamma   90.00
#
_symmetry.space_group_name_H-M   'P 1'
#
loop_
_entity.id
_entity.type
_entity.pdbx_description
1 polymer ?
#
loop_
_entity_poly.entity_id
_entity_poly.type
_entity_poly.pdbx_seq_one_letter_code
_entity_poly.pdbx_strand_id
1 'polypeptide(L)'
;MTEPSILVVDDEPQIHRFLAAALEAAGYRPLRAGTVAEGMRMAAERAPALVLLDLGLPDGDGKAMIPRLRAFTEAPILILSARDHEAEKVAALDAGADDYIEKPFALAELLARIRSALRRTGQRAPEAQATLRRVGGLEVDLAHRLARLDGGDPLHLTPREWDLLAALVRGGEGRVLTHRQLLSSVWGPAQAGEAQYLRVYVGHLRQKLGPWGKLIRTEPGVGYRFGEPP
;
A
#
# COMPACT_ATOMS: atom_id res chain seq x y z
N MET A 1 -22.83 11.26 9.83
CA MET A 1 -21.50 10.64 9.69
C MET A 1 -20.58 11.75 9.20
N THR A 2 -19.48 12.04 9.89
CA THR A 2 -18.51 13.06 9.47
C THR A 2 -17.72 12.55 8.25
N GLU A 3 -17.62 13.39 7.20
CA GLU A 3 -16.83 13.07 6.01
C GLU A 3 -15.37 12.80 6.39
N PRO A 4 -14.76 11.70 5.88
CA PRO A 4 -13.35 11.41 6.15
C PRO A 4 -12.47 12.54 5.60
N SER A 5 -11.54 13.04 6.42
CA SER A 5 -10.60 14.08 5.97
C SER A 5 -9.36 13.48 5.32
N ILE A 6 -8.93 14.07 4.21
CA ILE A 6 -7.71 13.71 3.49
C ILE A 6 -6.74 14.89 3.52
N LEU A 7 -5.56 14.67 4.10
CA LEU A 7 -4.50 15.67 4.11
C LEU A 7 -3.69 15.58 2.82
N VAL A 8 -3.63 16.68 2.09
CA VAL A 8 -2.80 16.85 0.89
C VAL A 8 -1.61 17.72 1.28
N VAL A 9 -0.40 17.15 1.19
CA VAL A 9 0.87 17.84 1.45
C VAL A 9 1.61 17.96 0.12
N ASP A 10 1.57 19.15 -0.46
CA ASP A 10 2.10 19.48 -1.78
C ASP A 10 2.33 20.99 -1.84
N ASP A 11 3.41 21.49 -2.42
CA ASP A 11 3.70 22.92 -2.49
C ASP A 11 3.03 23.61 -3.68
N GLU A 12 2.47 22.84 -4.61
CA GLU A 12 1.83 23.37 -5.82
C GLU A 12 0.37 23.82 -5.56
N PRO A 13 0.03 25.12 -5.63
CA PRO A 13 -1.35 25.59 -5.44
C PRO A 13 -2.34 25.03 -6.47
N GLN A 14 -1.86 24.65 -7.65
CA GLN A 14 -2.68 24.07 -8.70
C GLN A 14 -3.14 22.66 -8.33
N ILE A 15 -2.24 21.84 -7.77
CA ILE A 15 -2.55 20.50 -7.28
C ILE A 15 -3.59 20.57 -6.16
N HIS A 16 -3.43 21.49 -5.22
CA HIS A 16 -4.42 21.70 -4.15
C HIS A 16 -5.81 22.04 -4.68
N ARG A 17 -5.92 22.97 -5.66
CA ARG A 17 -7.22 23.32 -6.25
C ARG A 17 -7.86 22.16 -6.98
N PHE A 18 -7.06 21.44 -7.76
CA PHE A 18 -7.52 20.26 -8.51
C PHE A 18 -8.00 19.15 -7.58
N LEU A 19 -7.18 18.79 -6.59
CA LEU A 19 -7.50 17.71 -5.66
C LEU A 19 -8.64 18.10 -4.71
N ALA A 20 -8.75 19.35 -4.27
CA ALA A 20 -9.84 19.78 -3.40
C ALA A 20 -11.21 19.54 -4.05
N ALA A 21 -11.42 20.03 -5.26
CA ALA A 21 -12.68 19.86 -5.97
C ALA A 21 -13.02 18.37 -6.20
N ALA A 22 -12.00 17.57 -6.55
CA ALA A 22 -12.17 16.15 -6.81
C ALA A 22 -12.50 15.34 -5.53
N LEU A 23 -11.83 15.66 -4.42
CA LEU A 23 -12.04 14.99 -3.14
C LEU A 23 -13.40 15.36 -2.54
N GLU A 24 -13.81 16.63 -2.61
CA GLU A 24 -15.13 17.10 -2.17
C GLU A 24 -16.25 16.40 -2.97
N ALA A 25 -16.12 16.34 -4.30
CA ALA A 25 -17.07 15.62 -5.16
C ALA A 25 -17.15 14.12 -4.84
N ALA A 26 -16.09 13.53 -4.30
CA ALA A 26 -16.03 12.13 -3.87
C ALA A 26 -16.47 11.92 -2.40
N GLY A 27 -16.93 12.96 -1.68
CA GLY A 27 -17.40 12.87 -0.30
C GLY A 27 -16.29 12.90 0.75
N TYR A 28 -15.13 13.48 0.42
CA TYR A 28 -14.01 13.64 1.35
C TYR A 28 -13.80 15.12 1.69
N ARG A 29 -13.34 15.39 2.90
CA ARG A 29 -12.95 16.74 3.31
C ARG A 29 -11.45 16.95 3.08
N PRO A 30 -11.01 17.78 2.11
CA PRO A 30 -9.59 18.06 1.88
C PRO A 30 -9.03 18.96 2.97
N LEU A 31 -7.84 18.62 3.47
CA LEU A 31 -6.96 19.45 4.31
C LEU A 31 -5.72 19.75 3.48
N ARG A 32 -5.16 20.97 3.61
CA ARG A 32 -4.05 21.45 2.77
C ARG A 32 -2.84 21.78 3.61
N ALA A 33 -1.65 21.39 3.14
CA ALA A 33 -0.36 21.79 3.68
C ALA A 33 0.62 21.97 2.53
N GLY A 34 1.38 23.05 2.53
CA GLY A 34 2.38 23.35 1.48
C GLY A 34 3.82 23.00 1.89
N THR A 35 4.04 22.52 3.10
CA THR A 35 5.36 22.25 3.66
C THR A 35 5.34 21.01 4.56
N VAL A 36 6.52 20.41 4.81
CA VAL A 36 6.68 19.31 5.78
C VAL A 36 6.20 19.76 7.17
N ALA A 37 6.60 20.96 7.61
CA ALA A 37 6.25 21.48 8.94
C ALA A 37 4.72 21.64 9.09
N GLU A 38 4.05 22.20 8.10
CA GLU A 38 2.60 22.37 8.10
C GLU A 38 1.90 21.00 8.03
N GLY A 39 2.36 20.09 7.17
CA GLY A 39 1.83 18.75 7.03
C GLY A 39 1.90 17.95 8.33
N MET A 40 3.04 17.99 9.03
CA MET A 40 3.21 17.35 10.33
C MET A 40 2.25 17.90 11.39
N ARG A 41 2.13 19.24 11.47
CA ARG A 41 1.20 19.91 12.39
C ARG A 41 -0.25 19.51 12.10
N MET A 42 -0.66 19.61 10.83
CA MET A 42 -2.03 19.26 10.40
C MET A 42 -2.34 17.78 10.65
N ALA A 43 -1.40 16.88 10.41
CA ALA A 43 -1.58 15.45 10.68
C ALA A 43 -1.81 15.19 12.18
N ALA A 44 -1.05 15.84 13.05
CA ALA A 44 -1.20 15.69 14.51
C ALA A 44 -2.50 16.31 15.05
N GLU A 45 -2.88 17.52 14.59
CA GLU A 45 -4.04 18.26 15.10
C GLU A 45 -5.38 17.72 14.55
N ARG A 46 -5.40 17.26 13.30
CA ARG A 46 -6.63 16.92 12.58
C ARG A 46 -6.89 15.44 12.42
N ALA A 47 -5.91 14.60 12.75
CA ALA A 47 -5.98 13.14 12.60
C ALA A 47 -6.65 12.72 11.28
N PRO A 48 -6.08 13.04 10.11
CA PRO A 48 -6.68 12.74 8.81
C PRO A 48 -6.84 11.24 8.62
N ALA A 49 -7.88 10.84 7.89
CA ALA A 49 -8.12 9.45 7.54
C ALA A 49 -7.10 8.90 6.53
N LEU A 50 -6.45 9.80 5.75
CA LEU A 50 -5.42 9.46 4.76
C LEU A 50 -4.54 10.69 4.49
N VAL A 51 -3.26 10.45 4.17
CA VAL A 51 -2.31 11.48 3.74
C VAL A 51 -1.90 11.24 2.29
N LEU A 52 -2.04 12.25 1.45
CA LEU A 52 -1.41 12.34 0.14
C LEU A 52 -0.16 13.20 0.32
N LEU A 53 1.01 12.71 -0.04
CA LEU A 53 2.30 13.34 0.25
C LEU A 53 3.13 13.48 -1.01
N ASP A 54 3.47 14.71 -1.39
CA ASP A 54 4.55 14.95 -2.35
C ASP A 54 5.92 14.82 -1.65
N LEU A 55 6.90 14.35 -2.40
CA LEU A 55 8.27 14.21 -1.91
C LEU A 55 9.11 15.47 -2.11
N GLY A 56 8.73 16.34 -3.07
CA GLY A 56 9.46 17.53 -3.46
C GLY A 56 9.05 18.79 -2.71
N LEU A 57 9.04 18.79 -1.37
CA LEU A 57 8.59 19.93 -0.58
C LEU A 57 9.72 20.99 -0.37
N PRO A 58 9.37 22.29 -0.26
CA PRO A 58 10.35 23.37 -0.21
C PRO A 58 11.17 23.44 1.08
N ASP A 59 10.65 22.91 2.18
CA ASP A 59 11.27 22.94 3.51
C ASP A 59 11.93 21.62 3.91
N GLY A 60 11.96 20.61 3.02
CA GLY A 60 12.61 19.34 3.30
C GLY A 60 12.20 18.18 2.39
N ASP A 61 12.86 17.04 2.58
CA ASP A 61 12.52 15.80 1.86
C ASP A 61 11.24 15.18 2.46
N GLY A 62 10.18 15.09 1.66
CA GLY A 62 8.93 14.44 2.06
C GLY A 62 9.12 13.00 2.55
N LYS A 63 10.15 12.28 2.08
CA LYS A 63 10.46 10.93 2.58
C LYS A 63 10.79 10.92 4.07
N ALA A 64 11.49 11.96 4.56
CA ALA A 64 11.80 12.08 5.98
C ALA A 64 10.56 12.33 6.85
N MET A 65 9.46 12.79 6.27
CA MET A 65 8.17 12.95 6.94
C MET A 65 7.51 11.60 7.25
N ILE A 66 7.69 10.58 6.41
CA ILE A 66 6.99 9.29 6.51
C ILE A 66 7.23 8.61 7.87
N PRO A 67 8.47 8.32 8.31
CA PRO A 67 8.70 7.67 9.60
C PRO A 67 8.22 8.53 10.78
N ARG A 68 8.25 9.86 10.66
CA ARG A 68 7.75 10.78 11.69
C ARG A 68 6.22 10.70 11.81
N LEU A 69 5.50 10.60 10.69
CA LEU A 69 4.05 10.35 10.69
C LEU A 69 3.74 9.00 11.32
N ARG A 70 4.49 7.95 10.95
CA ARG A 70 4.29 6.59 11.50
C ARG A 70 4.51 6.49 13.01
N ALA A 71 5.22 7.43 13.62
CA ALA A 71 5.39 7.47 15.06
C ALA A 71 4.08 7.73 15.82
N PHE A 72 3.05 8.32 15.18
CA PHE A 72 1.79 8.66 15.85
C PHE A 72 0.52 8.40 15.03
N THR A 73 0.61 7.98 13.75
CA THR A 73 -0.58 7.69 12.95
C THR A 73 -0.45 6.40 12.13
N GLU A 74 -1.55 5.66 12.10
CA GLU A 74 -1.76 4.51 11.23
C GLU A 74 -2.49 4.86 9.93
N ALA A 75 -2.80 6.15 9.71
CA ALA A 75 -3.47 6.60 8.50
C ALA A 75 -2.65 6.22 7.26
N PRO A 76 -3.27 5.72 6.17
CA PRO A 76 -2.55 5.42 4.94
C PRO A 76 -1.82 6.65 4.40
N ILE A 77 -0.58 6.44 3.94
CA ILE A 77 0.25 7.45 3.29
C ILE A 77 0.44 7.04 1.83
N LEU A 78 -0.14 7.80 0.92
CA LEU A 78 0.02 7.63 -0.53
C LEU A 78 0.96 8.72 -1.04
N ILE A 79 2.02 8.33 -1.71
CA ILE A 79 2.98 9.25 -2.30
C ILE A 79 2.47 9.73 -3.66
N LEU A 80 2.53 11.05 -3.89
CA LEU A 80 2.35 11.67 -5.20
C LEU A 80 3.72 12.15 -5.66
N SER A 81 4.31 11.60 -6.72
CA SER A 81 5.67 11.96 -7.13
C SER A 81 5.78 12.12 -8.63
N ALA A 82 6.44 13.21 -9.05
CA ALA A 82 6.88 13.42 -10.44
C ALA A 82 8.21 12.71 -10.74
N ARG A 83 8.84 12.11 -9.73
CA ARG A 83 10.17 11.51 -9.85
C ARG A 83 10.07 10.06 -10.29
N ASP A 84 10.52 9.80 -11.50
CA ASP A 84 10.55 8.47 -12.14
C ASP A 84 11.72 7.59 -11.65
N HIS A 85 12.29 7.91 -10.47
CA HIS A 85 13.40 7.13 -9.92
C HIS A 85 12.84 5.98 -9.05
N GLU A 86 12.94 4.76 -9.60
CA GLU A 86 12.58 3.51 -8.94
C GLU A 86 13.13 3.43 -7.50
N ALA A 87 14.38 3.87 -7.31
CA ALA A 87 15.02 3.89 -6.00
C ALA A 87 14.30 4.79 -4.98
N GLU A 88 13.73 5.92 -5.40
CA GLU A 88 12.97 6.82 -4.51
C GLU A 88 11.60 6.23 -4.14
N LYS A 89 10.93 5.57 -5.09
CA LYS A 89 9.67 4.86 -4.85
C LYS A 89 9.88 3.75 -3.81
N VAL A 90 10.93 2.94 -4.02
CA VAL A 90 11.30 1.86 -3.07
C VAL A 90 11.62 2.44 -1.69
N ALA A 91 12.43 3.50 -1.62
CA ALA A 91 12.82 4.12 -0.35
C ALA A 91 11.60 4.67 0.43
N ALA A 92 10.63 5.29 -0.25
CA ALA A 92 9.42 5.81 0.38
C ALA A 92 8.53 4.67 0.93
N LEU A 93 8.36 3.57 0.17
CA LEU A 93 7.60 2.40 0.63
C LEU A 93 8.30 1.70 1.79
N ASP A 94 9.62 1.58 1.75
CA ASP A 94 10.41 1.01 2.85
C ASP A 94 10.40 1.88 4.11
N ALA A 95 10.26 3.20 3.95
CA ALA A 95 10.08 4.14 5.05
C ALA A 95 8.69 4.05 5.70
N GLY A 96 7.73 3.34 5.07
CA GLY A 96 6.40 3.10 5.61
C GLY A 96 5.24 3.70 4.83
N ALA A 97 5.44 4.22 3.61
CA ALA A 97 4.33 4.56 2.73
C ALA A 97 3.54 3.30 2.32
N ASP A 98 2.24 3.45 2.09
CA ASP A 98 1.36 2.34 1.72
C ASP A 98 1.25 2.14 0.22
N ASP A 99 1.39 3.20 -0.56
CA ASP A 99 1.32 3.18 -2.01
C ASP A 99 2.02 4.40 -2.61
N TYR A 100 2.24 4.39 -3.92
CA TYR A 100 2.72 5.55 -4.67
C TYR A 100 1.90 5.74 -5.94
N ILE A 101 1.83 6.98 -6.40
CA ILE A 101 1.15 7.39 -7.63
C ILE A 101 2.06 8.36 -8.37
N GLU A 102 2.34 8.05 -9.62
CA GLU A 102 3.21 8.86 -10.46
C GLU A 102 2.46 10.04 -11.07
N LYS A 103 3.06 11.23 -10.99
CA LYS A 103 2.57 12.43 -11.70
C LYS A 103 3.10 12.41 -13.15
N PRO A 104 2.24 12.64 -14.19
CA PRO A 104 0.82 12.96 -14.11
C PRO A 104 -0.05 11.71 -13.91
N PHE A 105 -1.08 11.81 -13.07
CA PHE A 105 -1.99 10.70 -12.76
C PHE A 105 -3.42 10.98 -13.25
N ALA A 106 -4.15 9.91 -13.55
CA ALA A 106 -5.57 10.00 -13.81
C ALA A 106 -6.35 10.15 -12.48
N LEU A 107 -7.32 11.08 -12.44
CA LEU A 107 -8.15 11.31 -11.25
C LEU A 107 -8.87 10.04 -10.78
N ALA A 108 -9.40 9.25 -11.73
CA ALA A 108 -10.07 8.00 -11.43
C ALA A 108 -9.16 6.98 -10.72
N GLU A 109 -7.89 6.89 -11.14
CA GLU A 109 -6.88 6.05 -10.49
C GLU A 109 -6.60 6.51 -9.06
N LEU A 110 -6.34 7.81 -8.86
CA LEU A 110 -6.11 8.37 -7.53
C LEU A 110 -7.27 8.07 -6.57
N LEU A 111 -8.51 8.35 -6.99
CA LEU A 111 -9.70 8.08 -6.18
C LEU A 111 -9.90 6.59 -5.89
N ALA A 112 -9.57 5.71 -6.83
CA ALA A 112 -9.63 4.27 -6.62
C ALA A 112 -8.60 3.80 -5.58
N ARG A 113 -7.36 4.33 -5.61
CA ARG A 113 -6.32 4.04 -4.63
C ARG A 113 -6.68 4.58 -3.24
N ILE A 114 -7.24 5.78 -3.15
CA ILE A 114 -7.76 6.36 -1.90
C ILE A 114 -8.82 5.44 -1.29
N ARG A 115 -9.85 5.05 -2.07
CA ARG A 115 -10.90 4.13 -1.58
C ARG A 115 -10.31 2.81 -1.09
N SER A 116 -9.38 2.23 -1.84
CA SER A 116 -8.70 0.99 -1.44
C SER A 116 -7.92 1.14 -0.14
N ALA A 117 -7.19 2.25 0.03
CA ALA A 117 -6.43 2.53 1.25
C ALA A 117 -7.35 2.73 2.47
N LEU A 118 -8.42 3.51 2.33
CA LEU A 118 -9.38 3.77 3.41
C LEU A 118 -10.18 2.52 3.80
N ARG A 119 -10.52 1.66 2.86
CA ARG A 119 -11.16 0.37 3.16
C ARG A 119 -10.30 -0.47 4.08
N ARG A 120 -8.98 -0.50 3.89
CA ARG A 120 -8.03 -1.22 4.76
C ARG A 120 -8.02 -0.70 6.19
N THR A 121 -8.14 0.61 6.40
CA THR A 121 -8.19 1.20 7.75
C THR A 121 -9.54 0.99 8.43
N GLY A 122 -10.66 1.06 7.71
CA GLY A 122 -11.99 0.75 8.21
C GLY A 122 -12.16 -0.73 8.61
N GLN A 123 -11.41 -1.63 8.01
CA GLN A 123 -11.37 -3.05 8.34
C GLN A 123 -10.38 -3.38 9.49
N ARG A 124 -9.58 -2.42 9.95
CA ARG A 124 -8.65 -2.57 11.10
C ARG A 124 -9.31 -2.47 12.48
N ALA A 125 -10.64 -2.31 12.59
CA ALA A 125 -11.35 -2.58 13.84
C ALA A 125 -11.32 -4.10 14.10
N PRO A 126 -11.06 -4.58 15.27
CA PRO A 126 -10.09 -5.52 15.84
C PRO A 126 -9.99 -6.87 15.09
N GLU A 127 -9.56 -6.87 13.85
CA GLU A 127 -9.27 -8.09 13.09
C GLU A 127 -7.85 -8.66 13.36
N ALA A 128 -7.22 -8.28 14.46
CA ALA A 128 -5.99 -8.93 14.93
C ALA A 128 -6.15 -10.45 15.17
N GLN A 129 -7.36 -10.99 14.99
CA GLN A 129 -7.68 -12.41 15.16
C GLN A 129 -8.36 -13.08 13.95
N ALA A 130 -8.72 -12.37 12.88
CA ALA A 130 -9.25 -13.05 11.68
C ALA A 130 -8.09 -13.72 10.92
N THR A 131 -7.84 -14.98 11.25
CA THR A 131 -6.82 -15.80 10.59
C THR A 131 -7.22 -16.20 9.17
N LEU A 132 -8.52 -16.18 8.87
CA LEU A 132 -9.08 -16.51 7.58
C LEU A 132 -9.25 -15.24 6.73
N ARG A 133 -8.62 -15.20 5.56
CA ARG A 133 -8.73 -14.13 4.55
C ARG A 133 -9.35 -14.69 3.28
N ARG A 134 -10.27 -13.92 2.69
CA ARG A 134 -10.90 -14.25 1.41
C ARG A 134 -10.73 -13.09 0.43
N VAL A 135 -10.19 -13.38 -0.74
CA VAL A 135 -10.00 -12.43 -1.83
C VAL A 135 -10.37 -13.12 -3.15
N GLY A 136 -11.47 -12.70 -3.76
CA GLY A 136 -12.07 -13.48 -4.85
C GLY A 136 -12.43 -14.89 -4.38
N GLY A 137 -12.04 -15.91 -5.14
CA GLY A 137 -12.19 -17.30 -4.74
C GLY A 137 -11.04 -17.87 -3.93
N LEU A 138 -10.01 -17.08 -3.61
CA LEU A 138 -8.89 -17.52 -2.78
C LEU A 138 -9.25 -17.33 -1.29
N GLU A 139 -9.23 -18.43 -0.54
CA GLU A 139 -9.32 -18.45 0.92
C GLU A 139 -7.95 -18.80 1.50
N VAL A 140 -7.47 -18.02 2.47
CA VAL A 140 -6.18 -18.22 3.15
C VAL A 140 -6.39 -18.23 4.66
N ASP A 141 -6.17 -19.36 5.30
CA ASP A 141 -6.15 -19.50 6.75
C ASP A 141 -4.71 -19.41 7.25
N LEU A 142 -4.38 -18.24 7.81
CA LEU A 142 -3.04 -17.95 8.29
C LEU A 142 -2.65 -18.71 9.55
N ALA A 143 -3.63 -19.14 10.37
CA ALA A 143 -3.36 -19.91 11.58
C ALA A 143 -3.02 -21.36 11.26
N HIS A 144 -3.82 -21.99 10.39
CA HIS A 144 -3.65 -23.39 10.05
C HIS A 144 -2.73 -23.63 8.85
N ARG A 145 -2.18 -22.55 8.25
CA ARG A 145 -1.32 -22.60 7.03
C ARG A 145 -2.01 -23.30 5.87
N LEU A 146 -3.29 -22.99 5.64
CA LEU A 146 -4.10 -23.58 4.58
C LEU A 146 -4.52 -22.50 3.57
N ALA A 147 -4.48 -22.84 2.30
CA ALA A 147 -5.05 -22.06 1.22
C ALA A 147 -5.97 -22.93 0.36
N ARG A 148 -7.11 -22.40 -0.10
CA ARG A 148 -8.08 -23.08 -0.94
C ARG A 148 -8.52 -22.16 -2.07
N LEU A 149 -8.94 -22.76 -3.19
CA LEU A 149 -9.54 -22.05 -4.31
C LEU A 149 -11.00 -22.48 -4.45
N ASP A 150 -11.90 -21.50 -4.52
CA ASP A 150 -13.33 -21.72 -4.77
C ASP A 150 -13.98 -22.79 -3.87
N GLY A 151 -13.52 -22.86 -2.60
CA GLY A 151 -14.01 -23.84 -1.62
C GLY A 151 -13.55 -25.27 -1.84
N GLY A 152 -12.62 -25.50 -2.76
CA GLY A 152 -12.07 -26.83 -3.08
C GLY A 152 -11.06 -27.36 -2.07
N ASP A 153 -10.29 -28.37 -2.47
CA ASP A 153 -9.25 -28.98 -1.66
C ASP A 153 -8.11 -28.00 -1.33
N PRO A 154 -7.40 -28.20 -0.20
CA PRO A 154 -6.24 -27.41 0.17
C PRO A 154 -5.17 -27.43 -0.92
N LEU A 155 -4.66 -26.24 -1.27
CA LEU A 155 -3.52 -26.09 -2.19
C LEU A 155 -2.25 -26.68 -1.57
N HIS A 156 -1.53 -27.45 -2.35
CA HIS A 156 -0.22 -27.95 -1.96
C HIS A 156 0.86 -26.90 -2.20
N LEU A 157 1.17 -26.11 -1.16
CA LEU A 157 2.22 -25.11 -1.16
C LEU A 157 3.45 -25.61 -0.40
N THR A 158 4.64 -25.37 -0.97
CA THR A 158 5.88 -25.58 -0.23
C THR A 158 5.98 -24.54 0.92
N PRO A 159 6.82 -24.77 1.95
CA PRO A 159 6.96 -23.80 3.05
C PRO A 159 7.28 -22.38 2.59
N ARG A 160 8.12 -22.21 1.58
CA ARG A 160 8.49 -20.88 1.05
C ARG A 160 7.38 -20.23 0.24
N GLU A 161 6.64 -21.00 -0.55
CA GLU A 161 5.46 -20.49 -1.25
C GLU A 161 4.37 -20.05 -0.28
N TRP A 162 4.18 -20.84 0.79
CA TRP A 162 3.27 -20.46 1.87
C TRP A 162 3.70 -19.17 2.56
N ASP A 163 4.98 -19.05 2.96
CA ASP A 163 5.50 -17.87 3.63
C ASP A 163 5.35 -16.62 2.75
N LEU A 164 5.57 -16.76 1.44
CA LEU A 164 5.36 -15.68 0.46
C LEU A 164 3.89 -15.29 0.34
N LEU A 165 2.98 -16.27 0.21
CA LEU A 165 1.54 -16.01 0.17
C LEU A 165 1.08 -15.31 1.45
N ALA A 166 1.51 -15.82 2.60
CA ALA A 166 1.18 -15.25 3.89
C ALA A 166 1.70 -13.81 4.05
N ALA A 167 2.92 -13.52 3.57
CA ALA A 167 3.47 -12.15 3.57
C ALA A 167 2.63 -11.20 2.71
N LEU A 168 2.25 -11.63 1.50
CA LEU A 168 1.41 -10.87 0.59
C LEU A 168 0.03 -10.58 1.19
N VAL A 169 -0.61 -11.60 1.76
CA VAL A 169 -1.94 -11.49 2.39
C VAL A 169 -1.91 -10.58 3.64
N ARG A 170 -0.88 -10.72 4.50
CA ARG A 170 -0.69 -9.87 5.68
C ARG A 170 -0.41 -8.42 5.33
N GLY A 171 0.26 -8.18 4.21
CA GLY A 171 0.50 -6.84 3.70
C GLY A 171 -0.79 -6.08 3.38
N GLY A 172 -1.88 -6.80 3.16
CA GLY A 172 -3.19 -6.28 2.85
C GLY A 172 -3.42 -6.03 1.36
N GLU A 173 -4.70 -6.07 0.98
CA GLU A 173 -5.10 -5.88 -0.41
C GLU A 173 -4.74 -4.49 -0.94
N GLY A 174 -4.18 -4.45 -2.14
CA GLY A 174 -3.85 -3.22 -2.83
C GLY A 174 -2.60 -2.49 -2.31
N ARG A 175 -1.93 -2.98 -1.26
CA ARG A 175 -0.64 -2.44 -0.82
C ARG A 175 0.50 -2.98 -1.68
N VAL A 176 1.47 -2.10 -1.98
CA VAL A 176 2.73 -2.52 -2.60
C VAL A 176 3.70 -2.99 -1.51
N LEU A 177 4.22 -4.21 -1.69
CA LEU A 177 5.33 -4.72 -0.89
C LEU A 177 6.58 -4.74 -1.76
N THR A 178 7.65 -4.08 -1.30
CA THR A 178 8.90 -4.03 -2.04
C THR A 178 9.58 -5.41 -2.10
N HIS A 179 10.47 -5.60 -3.09
CA HIS A 179 11.27 -6.82 -3.16
C HIS A 179 12.01 -7.07 -1.84
N ARG A 180 12.58 -6.00 -1.24
CA ARG A 180 13.30 -6.09 0.03
C ARG A 180 12.39 -6.51 1.18
N GLN A 181 11.19 -5.93 1.30
CA GLN A 181 10.22 -6.29 2.34
C GLN A 181 9.81 -7.76 2.23
N LEU A 182 9.49 -8.24 1.03
CA LEU A 182 9.13 -9.63 0.80
C LEU A 182 10.29 -10.59 1.07
N LEU A 183 11.50 -10.27 0.56
CA LEU A 183 12.68 -11.10 0.80
C LEU A 183 13.03 -11.17 2.28
N SER A 184 13.02 -10.05 2.98
CA SER A 184 13.28 -9.99 4.42
C SER A 184 12.26 -10.80 5.22
N SER A 185 10.96 -10.72 4.86
CA SER A 185 9.90 -11.43 5.59
C SER A 185 9.90 -12.95 5.36
N VAL A 186 10.34 -13.42 4.17
CA VAL A 186 10.29 -14.84 3.79
C VAL A 186 11.63 -15.55 4.02
N TRP A 187 12.76 -14.89 3.75
CA TRP A 187 14.11 -15.48 3.83
C TRP A 187 14.97 -14.89 4.94
N GLY A 188 14.51 -13.82 5.57
CA GLY A 188 15.24 -13.10 6.59
C GLY A 188 16.10 -11.94 6.04
N PRO A 189 16.56 -11.02 6.93
CA PRO A 189 17.20 -9.78 6.53
C PRO A 189 18.53 -9.96 5.79
N ALA A 190 19.22 -11.09 5.96
CA ALA A 190 20.51 -11.35 5.29
C ALA A 190 20.38 -11.60 3.78
N GLN A 191 19.20 -11.92 3.27
CA GLN A 191 18.99 -12.26 1.85
C GLN A 191 18.16 -11.20 1.08
N ALA A 192 18.08 -9.99 1.59
CA ALA A 192 17.28 -8.92 1.02
C ALA A 192 17.70 -8.46 -0.41
N GLY A 193 18.82 -8.96 -0.95
CA GLY A 193 19.36 -8.53 -2.25
C GLY A 193 19.02 -9.40 -3.47
N GLU A 194 18.41 -10.59 -3.28
CA GLU A 194 18.25 -11.55 -4.37
C GLU A 194 16.83 -11.57 -4.98
N ALA A 195 16.42 -10.46 -5.62
CA ALA A 195 15.11 -10.32 -6.26
C ALA A 195 14.81 -11.42 -7.32
N GLN A 196 15.81 -12.08 -7.87
CA GLN A 196 15.62 -13.15 -8.85
C GLN A 196 14.93 -14.37 -8.24
N TYR A 197 15.29 -14.76 -7.01
CA TYR A 197 14.59 -15.87 -6.31
C TYR A 197 13.12 -15.55 -6.08
N LEU A 198 12.82 -14.31 -5.66
CA LEU A 198 11.44 -13.90 -5.44
C LEU A 198 10.58 -14.04 -6.71
N ARG A 199 11.13 -13.69 -7.88
CA ARG A 199 10.42 -13.83 -9.18
C ARG A 199 10.03 -15.28 -9.47
N VAL A 200 10.93 -16.23 -9.20
CA VAL A 200 10.68 -17.66 -9.39
C VAL A 200 9.52 -18.12 -8.49
N TYR A 201 9.57 -17.80 -7.19
CA TYR A 201 8.52 -18.19 -6.25
C TYR A 201 7.18 -17.53 -6.55
N VAL A 202 7.17 -16.27 -6.96
CA VAL A 202 5.94 -15.60 -7.43
C VAL A 202 5.37 -16.30 -8.68
N GLY A 203 6.23 -16.73 -9.61
CA GLY A 203 5.83 -17.51 -10.79
C GLY A 203 5.15 -18.82 -10.40
N HIS A 204 5.77 -19.61 -9.51
CA HIS A 204 5.21 -20.86 -9.01
C HIS A 204 3.89 -20.64 -8.26
N LEU A 205 3.84 -19.62 -7.41
CA LEU A 205 2.64 -19.29 -6.66
C LEU A 205 1.48 -18.89 -7.58
N ARG A 206 1.74 -18.04 -8.58
CA ARG A 206 0.73 -17.70 -9.60
C ARG A 206 0.20 -18.93 -10.34
N GLN A 207 1.09 -19.85 -10.71
CA GLN A 207 0.69 -21.08 -11.37
C GLN A 207 -0.22 -21.95 -10.49
N LYS A 208 0.12 -22.12 -9.21
CA LYS A 208 -0.67 -22.90 -8.24
C LYS A 208 -2.01 -22.23 -7.91
N LEU A 209 -2.07 -20.93 -7.92
CA LEU A 209 -3.31 -20.16 -7.74
C LEU A 209 -4.21 -20.15 -8.99
N GLY A 210 -3.75 -20.67 -10.12
CA GLY A 210 -4.53 -20.77 -11.35
C GLY A 210 -5.15 -19.44 -11.78
N PRO A 211 -6.49 -19.38 -11.98
CA PRO A 211 -7.16 -18.12 -12.36
C PRO A 211 -6.96 -16.98 -11.35
N TRP A 212 -6.75 -17.32 -10.08
CA TRP A 212 -6.53 -16.36 -8.98
C TRP A 212 -5.07 -15.90 -8.87
N GLY A 213 -4.16 -16.42 -9.66
CA GLY A 213 -2.77 -15.94 -9.76
C GLY A 213 -2.68 -14.45 -10.15
N LYS A 214 -3.70 -13.92 -10.84
CA LYS A 214 -3.86 -12.48 -11.16
C LYS A 214 -3.96 -11.56 -9.94
N LEU A 215 -4.29 -12.11 -8.77
CA LEU A 215 -4.30 -11.35 -7.50
C LEU A 215 -2.90 -10.90 -7.09
N ILE A 216 -1.84 -11.56 -7.57
CA ILE A 216 -0.47 -11.13 -7.33
C ILE A 216 -0.03 -10.31 -8.55
N ARG A 217 0.00 -8.99 -8.44
CA ARG A 217 0.40 -8.07 -9.52
C ARG A 217 1.84 -7.63 -9.33
N THR A 218 2.57 -7.52 -10.44
CA THR A 218 3.93 -6.99 -10.44
C THR A 218 3.88 -5.47 -10.49
N GLU A 219 4.62 -4.81 -9.61
CA GLU A 219 4.95 -3.39 -9.69
C GLU A 219 6.40 -3.33 -10.20
N PRO A 220 6.61 -3.00 -11.49
CA PRO A 220 7.93 -3.10 -12.12
C PRO A 220 8.99 -2.35 -11.34
N GLY A 221 10.13 -3.00 -11.10
CA GLY A 221 11.25 -2.47 -10.34
C GLY A 221 11.05 -2.31 -8.85
N VAL A 222 9.82 -2.32 -8.36
CA VAL A 222 9.49 -2.05 -6.95
C VAL A 222 9.21 -3.33 -6.17
N GLY A 223 8.27 -4.16 -6.65
CA GLY A 223 7.83 -5.33 -5.88
C GLY A 223 6.53 -5.93 -6.39
N TYR A 224 5.65 -6.27 -5.46
CA TYR A 224 4.39 -6.92 -5.77
C TYR A 224 3.24 -6.33 -4.96
N ARG A 225 2.06 -6.36 -5.57
CA ARG A 225 0.79 -5.94 -4.98
C ARG A 225 -0.16 -7.14 -4.96
N PHE A 226 -0.84 -7.36 -3.85
CA PHE A 226 -1.83 -8.43 -3.70
C PHE A 226 -3.24 -7.86 -3.67
N GLY A 227 -4.21 -8.58 -4.23
CA GLY A 227 -5.63 -8.24 -4.24
C GLY A 227 -6.18 -7.92 -5.63
N GLU A 228 -7.49 -7.69 -5.69
CA GLU A 228 -8.17 -7.33 -6.93
C GLU A 228 -7.70 -5.95 -7.44
N PRO A 229 -7.70 -5.71 -8.77
CA PRO A 229 -7.45 -4.38 -9.31
C PRO A 229 -8.49 -3.39 -8.76
N PRO A 230 -8.08 -2.12 -8.58
CA PRO A 230 -8.98 -1.05 -8.12
C PRO A 230 -10.09 -0.75 -9.11
#